data_2fe953fd04e6de427db623d1b3dc0cbf
#
_entry.id   2fe953fd04e6de427db623d1b3dc0cbf
#
_cell.length_a   1.000
_cell.length_b   1.000
_cell.length_c   1.000
_cell.angle_alpha   90.00
_cell.angle_beta   90.00
_cell.angle_gamma   90.00
#
_symmetry.space_group_name_H-M   'P 1'
#
loop_
_entity.id
_entity.type
_entity.pdbx_description
1 polymer ?
#
loop_
_entity_poly.entity_id
_entity_poly.type
_entity_poly.pdbx_seq_one_letter_code
_entity_poly.pdbx_strand_id
1 'polypeptide(L)'
;MKKYILFVVCGLLMSFAVEAQGVQMVPDWYPKVDEAMATFVGPEGDEEQIETGGTYDAPLTVTFWANPTDTVEFEVLYEWKIEQIKDGVATQLTMRNEETTIYTFTEGGTNVSYRVTLYITYKHRMSGITGEGEAEPITFSLRGSTVHLYNAFSPNGDGTNDVYRVKTQSLLSFRMKVFNRWGQEIVAGDQNTLPIEYKDGFTYYVCWDGTYHGRLVEDGVYFILVEAEGSDGISYVRRGDINVLTRLRKEESNEQHE
;
A
#
# COMPACT_ATOMS: atom_id res chain seq x y z
N MET A 1 -40.79 3.46 19.37
CA MET A 1 -41.38 2.11 19.32
C MET A 1 -41.08 1.52 17.96
N LYS A 2 -40.23 0.52 17.92
CA LYS A 2 -39.88 -0.20 16.67
C LYS A 2 -41.06 -1.11 16.34
N LYS A 3 -41.72 -0.86 15.23
CA LYS A 3 -42.73 -1.77 14.69
C LYS A 3 -42.02 -2.76 13.77
N TYR A 4 -41.94 -3.98 14.18
CA TYR A 4 -41.48 -5.09 13.34
C TYR A 4 -42.68 -5.63 12.58
N ILE A 5 -42.50 -5.81 11.33
CA ILE A 5 -43.47 -6.45 10.48
C ILE A 5 -42.88 -7.75 10.02
N LEU A 6 -43.62 -8.80 10.10
CA LEU A 6 -43.25 -10.16 9.97
C LEU A 6 -43.72 -10.73 8.65
N PHE A 7 -42.93 -11.50 7.96
CA PHE A 7 -43.26 -12.22 6.77
C PHE A 7 -43.03 -13.69 6.92
N VAL A 8 -43.92 -14.44 6.55
CA VAL A 8 -43.81 -15.87 6.55
C VAL A 8 -43.94 -16.40 5.16
N VAL A 9 -42.96 -17.10 4.71
CA VAL A 9 -43.07 -17.92 3.53
C VAL A 9 -42.79 -19.34 3.96
N CYS A 10 -43.78 -20.00 4.36
CA CYS A 10 -43.68 -21.41 4.59
C CYS A 10 -44.88 -22.04 3.94
N GLY A 11 -44.80 -22.32 2.62
CA GLY A 11 -45.90 -22.97 1.91
C GLY A 11 -47.29 -22.41 2.13
N LEU A 12 -47.42 -21.47 3.02
CA LEU A 12 -48.54 -20.63 3.33
C LEU A 12 -48.04 -19.23 3.53
N LEU A 13 -48.14 -18.52 2.51
CA LEU A 13 -48.17 -17.10 2.30
C LEU A 13 -48.19 -16.26 3.54
N MET A 14 -47.06 -15.82 3.95
CA MET A 14 -47.06 -14.60 4.69
C MET A 14 -46.05 -13.68 4.10
N SER A 15 -46.50 -12.58 3.65
CA SER A 15 -45.71 -11.47 3.25
C SER A 15 -45.70 -10.44 4.34
N PHE A 16 -44.67 -9.81 4.52
CA PHE A 16 -44.42 -8.77 5.44
C PHE A 16 -43.92 -7.57 4.70
N ALA A 17 -44.49 -6.48 4.87
CA ALA A 17 -44.03 -5.25 4.32
C ALA A 17 -43.39 -4.44 5.43
N VAL A 18 -42.22 -4.04 5.27
CA VAL A 18 -41.61 -3.01 6.09
C VAL A 18 -41.80 -1.71 5.34
N GLU A 19 -42.63 -0.89 5.86
CA GLU A 19 -42.64 0.50 5.46
C GLU A 19 -41.69 1.31 6.33
N ALA A 20 -40.92 2.05 5.70
CA ALA A 20 -40.00 3.08 6.16
C ALA A 20 -38.54 2.64 6.42
N GLN A 21 -37.71 3.22 5.62
CA GLN A 21 -36.25 3.28 5.76
C GLN A 21 -35.43 2.05 5.37
N GLY A 22 -35.75 1.43 4.25
CA GLY A 22 -34.77 0.72 3.43
C GLY A 22 -33.90 -0.39 4.05
N VAL A 23 -34.18 -0.80 5.30
CA VAL A 23 -33.51 -1.93 5.91
C VAL A 23 -34.33 -3.18 5.65
N GLN A 24 -33.96 -3.90 4.62
CA GLN A 24 -34.48 -5.24 4.39
C GLN A 24 -33.88 -6.16 5.46
N MET A 25 -34.70 -6.62 6.41
CA MET A 25 -34.24 -7.64 7.37
C MET A 25 -34.06 -8.95 6.64
N VAL A 26 -32.83 -9.34 6.44
CA VAL A 26 -32.47 -10.68 5.97
C VAL A 26 -32.76 -11.67 7.11
N PRO A 27 -33.50 -12.76 6.88
CA PRO A 27 -33.71 -13.78 7.88
C PRO A 27 -32.39 -14.41 8.36
N ASP A 28 -32.30 -14.79 9.62
CA ASP A 28 -31.08 -15.34 10.24
C ASP A 28 -30.49 -16.59 9.57
N TRP A 29 -31.25 -17.26 8.72
CA TRP A 29 -30.84 -18.44 7.98
C TRP A 29 -30.31 -18.18 6.57
N TYR A 30 -30.22 -16.91 6.16
CA TYR A 30 -29.55 -16.55 4.91
C TYR A 30 -28.01 -16.44 5.12
N PRO A 31 -27.22 -16.72 4.06
CA PRO A 31 -25.79 -16.45 4.10
C PRO A 31 -25.51 -15.00 4.53
N LYS A 32 -24.58 -14.85 5.45
CA LYS A 32 -24.14 -13.54 5.90
C LYS A 32 -22.72 -13.31 5.43
N VAL A 33 -22.43 -12.08 5.05
CA VAL A 33 -21.08 -11.56 4.99
C VAL A 33 -21.00 -10.52 6.09
N ASP A 34 -20.66 -11.01 7.29
CA ASP A 34 -20.59 -10.13 8.46
C ASP A 34 -19.39 -9.19 8.35
N GLU A 35 -18.27 -9.67 7.82
CA GLU A 35 -17.07 -8.87 7.59
C GLU A 35 -16.32 -9.38 6.34
N ALA A 36 -16.30 -8.58 5.30
CA ALA A 36 -15.34 -8.74 4.22
C ALA A 36 -13.95 -8.39 4.74
N MET A 37 -12.96 -9.21 4.46
CA MET A 37 -11.58 -8.98 4.89
C MET A 37 -10.72 -8.48 3.72
N ALA A 38 -9.72 -7.68 4.03
CA ALA A 38 -8.72 -7.24 3.08
C ALA A 38 -7.33 -7.36 3.70
N THR A 39 -6.40 -7.99 2.99
CA THR A 39 -5.02 -8.19 3.44
C THR A 39 -4.04 -7.74 2.39
N PHE A 40 -2.83 -7.39 2.82
CA PHE A 40 -1.70 -7.08 1.95
C PHE A 40 -0.41 -7.66 2.54
N VAL A 41 0.61 -7.79 1.72
CA VAL A 41 1.93 -8.22 2.20
C VAL A 41 2.73 -6.96 2.54
N GLY A 42 3.05 -6.82 3.82
CA GLY A 42 3.86 -5.73 4.32
C GLY A 42 5.32 -5.77 3.84
N PRO A 43 6.11 -4.73 4.10
CA PRO A 43 7.50 -4.64 3.64
C PRO A 43 8.42 -5.74 4.20
N GLU A 44 8.09 -6.30 5.35
CA GLU A 44 8.84 -7.38 6.00
C GLU A 44 8.43 -8.77 5.51
N GLY A 45 7.41 -8.85 4.65
CA GLY A 45 6.90 -10.07 4.06
C GLY A 45 5.76 -10.72 4.84
N ASP A 46 5.32 -10.11 5.93
CA ASP A 46 4.18 -10.56 6.71
C ASP A 46 2.86 -10.11 6.09
N GLU A 47 1.84 -10.95 6.24
CA GLU A 47 0.48 -10.61 5.82
C GLU A 47 -0.18 -9.73 6.90
N GLU A 48 -0.60 -8.55 6.49
CA GLU A 48 -1.23 -7.56 7.34
C GLU A 48 -2.68 -7.30 6.88
N GLN A 49 -3.57 -6.97 7.80
CA GLN A 49 -4.94 -6.63 7.49
C GLN A 49 -5.06 -5.13 7.18
N ILE A 50 -5.88 -4.80 6.16
CA ILE A 50 -6.29 -3.42 5.89
C ILE A 50 -7.26 -2.96 6.97
N GLU A 51 -6.88 -1.93 7.69
CA GLU A 51 -7.77 -1.25 8.63
C GLU A 51 -8.61 -0.19 7.91
N THR A 52 -9.92 -0.18 8.17
CA THR A 52 -10.80 0.85 7.61
C THR A 52 -10.38 2.24 8.10
N GLY A 53 -10.16 3.16 7.15
CA GLY A 53 -9.62 4.49 7.40
C GLY A 53 -8.09 4.55 7.50
N GLY A 54 -7.40 3.41 7.35
CA GLY A 54 -5.94 3.33 7.35
C GLY A 54 -5.28 4.09 6.19
N THR A 55 -3.98 4.35 6.32
CA THR A 55 -3.18 5.01 5.28
C THR A 55 -1.91 4.23 5.01
N TYR A 56 -1.71 3.84 3.76
CA TYR A 56 -0.65 2.92 3.30
C TYR A 56 0.20 3.58 2.22
N ASP A 57 1.32 2.94 1.86
CA ASP A 57 2.16 3.40 0.76
C ASP A 57 1.69 2.82 -0.58
N ALA A 58 1.87 3.57 -1.66
CA ALA A 58 1.61 3.11 -3.01
C ALA A 58 2.92 2.65 -3.71
N PRO A 59 2.85 1.67 -4.62
CA PRO A 59 1.68 0.86 -4.96
C PRO A 59 1.31 -0.13 -3.86
N LEU A 60 0.01 -0.39 -3.67
CA LEU A 60 -0.50 -1.33 -2.69
C LEU A 60 -1.30 -2.44 -3.38
N THR A 61 -0.87 -3.68 -3.26
CA THR A 61 -1.63 -4.84 -3.73
C THR A 61 -2.39 -5.46 -2.58
N VAL A 62 -3.71 -5.51 -2.70
CA VAL A 62 -4.62 -5.98 -1.66
C VAL A 62 -5.38 -7.20 -2.15
N THR A 63 -5.46 -8.22 -1.31
CA THR A 63 -6.33 -9.38 -1.48
C THR A 63 -7.60 -9.18 -0.66
N PHE A 64 -8.74 -9.31 -1.30
CA PHE A 64 -10.06 -9.18 -0.68
C PHE A 64 -10.71 -10.56 -0.55
N TRP A 65 -11.27 -10.85 0.62
CA TRP A 65 -11.89 -12.13 0.98
C TRP A 65 -13.33 -11.89 1.41
N ALA A 66 -14.28 -12.55 0.76
CA ALA A 66 -15.69 -12.42 1.10
C ALA A 66 -16.07 -13.14 2.41
N ASN A 67 -15.40 -14.27 2.72
CA ASN A 67 -15.64 -15.09 3.92
C ASN A 67 -17.12 -15.30 4.25
N PRO A 68 -17.96 -15.80 3.33
CA PRO A 68 -19.37 -15.99 3.60
C PRO A 68 -19.60 -17.12 4.59
N THR A 69 -20.59 -16.98 5.43
CA THR A 69 -21.07 -18.05 6.32
C THR A 69 -22.35 -18.68 5.78
N ASP A 70 -22.66 -19.92 6.21
CA ASP A 70 -23.91 -20.64 5.93
C ASP A 70 -24.28 -20.78 4.43
N THR A 71 -23.28 -21.01 3.57
CA THR A 71 -23.47 -21.07 2.11
C THR A 71 -23.87 -22.44 1.55
N VAL A 72 -23.93 -23.50 2.36
CA VAL A 72 -24.07 -24.91 1.89
C VAL A 72 -25.31 -25.13 1.05
N GLU A 73 -26.43 -24.52 1.41
CA GLU A 73 -27.72 -24.68 0.71
C GLU A 73 -27.97 -23.58 -0.35
N PHE A 74 -26.98 -22.71 -0.58
CA PHE A 74 -27.13 -21.56 -1.46
C PHE A 74 -26.16 -21.57 -2.64
N GLU A 75 -26.57 -20.94 -3.72
CA GLU A 75 -25.70 -20.42 -4.74
C GLU A 75 -25.42 -18.97 -4.38
N VAL A 76 -24.14 -18.61 -4.23
CA VAL A 76 -23.72 -17.25 -3.87
C VAL A 76 -22.98 -16.62 -5.04
N LEU A 77 -23.37 -15.42 -5.40
CA LEU A 77 -22.69 -14.57 -6.36
C LEU A 77 -22.08 -13.39 -5.64
N TYR A 78 -20.83 -13.12 -5.90
CA TYR A 78 -20.06 -12.03 -5.32
C TYR A 78 -19.88 -10.92 -6.33
N GLU A 79 -19.95 -9.68 -5.88
CA GLU A 79 -19.67 -8.51 -6.69
C GLU A 79 -18.90 -7.48 -5.87
N TRP A 80 -17.60 -7.38 -6.12
CA TRP A 80 -16.72 -6.39 -5.53
C TRP A 80 -16.72 -5.12 -6.36
N LYS A 81 -17.23 -4.04 -5.83
CA LYS A 81 -17.15 -2.72 -6.42
C LYS A 81 -15.95 -1.98 -5.86
N ILE A 82 -14.96 -1.69 -6.70
CA ILE A 82 -13.74 -0.96 -6.33
C ILE A 82 -13.86 0.45 -6.88
N GLU A 83 -13.81 1.43 -5.97
CA GLU A 83 -13.96 2.85 -6.28
C GLU A 83 -12.76 3.65 -5.77
N GLN A 84 -12.34 4.64 -6.56
CA GLN A 84 -11.45 5.70 -6.14
C GLN A 84 -12.29 6.94 -5.80
N ILE A 85 -11.96 7.59 -4.70
CA ILE A 85 -12.54 8.88 -4.31
C ILE A 85 -11.42 9.91 -4.41
N LYS A 86 -11.53 10.80 -5.40
CA LYS A 86 -10.56 11.87 -5.62
C LYS A 86 -11.27 13.22 -5.56
N ASP A 87 -10.78 14.12 -4.71
CA ASP A 87 -11.41 15.43 -4.46
C ASP A 87 -12.91 15.32 -4.10
N GLY A 88 -13.28 14.25 -3.39
CA GLY A 88 -14.66 13.98 -2.99
C GLY A 88 -15.54 13.35 -4.09
N VAL A 89 -15.01 13.13 -5.28
CA VAL A 89 -15.73 12.49 -6.39
C VAL A 89 -15.38 11.02 -6.46
N ALA A 90 -16.39 10.14 -6.33
CA ALA A 90 -16.22 8.70 -6.46
C ALA A 90 -16.25 8.29 -7.94
N THR A 91 -15.25 7.52 -8.34
CA THR A 91 -15.13 6.92 -9.69
C THR A 91 -14.94 5.43 -9.54
N GLN A 92 -15.79 4.65 -10.18
CA GLN A 92 -15.64 3.19 -10.20
C GLN A 92 -14.43 2.82 -11.08
N LEU A 93 -13.49 2.09 -10.50
CA LEU A 93 -12.30 1.58 -11.19
C LEU A 93 -12.58 0.25 -11.87
N THR A 94 -13.22 -0.66 -11.16
CA THR A 94 -13.55 -2.00 -11.66
C THR A 94 -14.64 -2.67 -10.83
N MET A 95 -15.15 -3.79 -11.36
CA MET A 95 -15.95 -4.78 -10.62
C MET A 95 -15.30 -6.15 -10.75
N ARG A 96 -15.42 -6.97 -9.72
CA ARG A 96 -14.92 -8.34 -9.65
C ARG A 96 -16.00 -9.26 -9.10
N ASN A 97 -16.07 -10.50 -9.61
CA ASN A 97 -17.17 -11.41 -9.29
C ASN A 97 -16.70 -12.71 -8.64
N GLU A 98 -15.48 -12.73 -8.11
CA GLU A 98 -14.91 -13.87 -7.41
C GLU A 98 -15.12 -13.74 -5.89
N GLU A 99 -15.15 -14.86 -5.17
CA GLU A 99 -15.19 -14.89 -3.70
C GLU A 99 -13.94 -14.25 -3.09
N THR A 100 -12.79 -14.48 -3.73
CA THR A 100 -11.51 -13.84 -3.39
C THR A 100 -11.00 -13.11 -4.61
N THR A 101 -10.62 -11.86 -4.47
CA THR A 101 -10.08 -11.06 -5.57
C THR A 101 -8.86 -10.25 -5.15
N ILE A 102 -8.01 -9.90 -6.12
CA ILE A 102 -6.79 -9.14 -5.91
C ILE A 102 -6.84 -7.87 -6.76
N TYR A 103 -6.45 -6.75 -6.17
CA TYR A 103 -6.33 -5.48 -6.89
C TYR A 103 -5.13 -4.68 -6.42
N THR A 104 -4.43 -4.04 -7.37
CA THR A 104 -3.28 -3.16 -7.08
C THR A 104 -3.69 -1.70 -7.25
N PHE A 105 -3.60 -0.95 -6.17
CA PHE A 105 -3.85 0.48 -6.11
C PHE A 105 -2.54 1.23 -6.33
N THR A 106 -2.48 2.09 -7.33
CA THR A 106 -1.24 2.74 -7.74
C THR A 106 -1.23 4.25 -7.51
N GLU A 107 -2.39 4.89 -7.41
CA GLU A 107 -2.47 6.35 -7.23
C GLU A 107 -2.58 6.69 -5.74
N GLY A 108 -1.64 7.50 -5.24
CA GLY A 108 -1.65 8.06 -3.89
C GLY A 108 -1.83 9.57 -3.91
N GLY A 109 -1.95 10.18 -2.73
CA GLY A 109 -2.04 11.62 -2.58
C GLY A 109 -3.00 12.05 -1.47
N THR A 110 -2.94 13.32 -1.09
CA THR A 110 -3.72 13.85 0.05
C THR A 110 -5.22 13.83 -0.15
N ASN A 111 -5.67 13.85 -1.42
CA ASN A 111 -7.09 13.90 -1.77
C ASN A 111 -7.59 12.61 -2.41
N VAL A 112 -6.81 11.51 -2.29
CA VAL A 112 -7.12 10.22 -2.88
C VAL A 112 -7.39 9.21 -1.79
N SER A 113 -8.54 8.57 -1.84
CA SER A 113 -8.91 7.43 -1.01
C SER A 113 -9.63 6.39 -1.85
N TYR A 114 -9.78 5.21 -1.28
CA TYR A 114 -10.43 4.08 -1.92
C TYR A 114 -11.56 3.56 -1.07
N ARG A 115 -12.59 3.06 -1.72
CA ARG A 115 -13.69 2.36 -1.13
C ARG A 115 -13.94 1.07 -1.89
N VAL A 116 -13.96 -0.03 -1.17
CA VAL A 116 -14.26 -1.35 -1.72
C VAL A 116 -15.47 -1.90 -1.01
N THR A 117 -16.52 -2.18 -1.76
CA THR A 117 -17.80 -2.67 -1.26
C THR A 117 -18.05 -4.04 -1.88
N LEU A 118 -18.40 -5.02 -1.04
CA LEU A 118 -18.84 -6.32 -1.48
C LEU A 118 -20.37 -6.39 -1.46
N TYR A 119 -20.95 -6.69 -2.59
CA TYR A 119 -22.35 -7.09 -2.73
C TYR A 119 -22.42 -8.59 -2.92
N ILE A 120 -23.37 -9.24 -2.29
CA ILE A 120 -23.66 -10.65 -2.49
C ILE A 120 -25.11 -10.85 -2.93
N THR A 121 -25.32 -11.75 -3.87
CA THR A 121 -26.64 -12.25 -4.23
C THR A 121 -26.65 -13.75 -3.95
N TYR A 122 -27.61 -14.23 -3.22
CA TYR A 122 -27.74 -15.65 -2.91
C TYR A 122 -29.08 -16.20 -3.35
N LYS A 123 -29.06 -17.47 -3.76
CA LYS A 123 -30.24 -18.22 -4.19
C LYS A 123 -30.25 -19.57 -3.50
N HIS A 124 -31.29 -19.84 -2.76
CA HIS A 124 -31.48 -21.15 -2.11
C HIS A 124 -31.72 -22.23 -3.17
N ARG A 125 -30.91 -23.29 -3.15
CA ARG A 125 -30.86 -24.32 -4.20
C ARG A 125 -32.17 -25.07 -4.39
N MET A 126 -32.91 -25.33 -3.29
CA MET A 126 -34.13 -26.11 -3.35
C MET A 126 -35.38 -25.26 -3.57
N SER A 127 -35.52 -24.14 -2.88
CA SER A 127 -36.72 -23.30 -2.96
C SER A 127 -36.65 -22.23 -4.06
N GLY A 128 -35.44 -21.93 -4.56
CA GLY A 128 -35.23 -20.86 -5.54
C GLY A 128 -35.37 -19.44 -4.97
N ILE A 129 -35.57 -19.28 -3.66
CA ILE A 129 -35.66 -17.99 -3.02
C ILE A 129 -34.32 -17.26 -3.13
N THR A 130 -34.36 -15.99 -3.54
CA THR A 130 -33.20 -15.14 -3.68
C THR A 130 -33.16 -14.05 -2.63
N GLY A 131 -31.98 -13.57 -2.31
CA GLY A 131 -31.77 -12.41 -1.46
C GLY A 131 -30.45 -11.71 -1.81
N GLU A 132 -30.27 -10.54 -1.27
CA GLU A 132 -29.11 -9.69 -1.49
C GLU A 132 -28.54 -9.22 -0.14
N GLY A 133 -27.25 -8.96 -0.10
CA GLY A 133 -26.56 -8.40 1.04
C GLY A 133 -25.43 -7.49 0.61
N GLU A 134 -25.05 -6.58 1.48
CA GLU A 134 -23.92 -5.67 1.30
C GLU A 134 -23.09 -5.70 2.59
N ALA A 135 -21.79 -5.92 2.43
CA ALA A 135 -20.85 -5.83 3.55
C ALA A 135 -20.46 -4.38 3.84
N GLU A 136 -20.03 -4.11 5.07
CA GLU A 136 -19.49 -2.80 5.42
C GLU A 136 -18.32 -2.46 4.49
N PRO A 137 -18.31 -1.27 3.89
CA PRO A 137 -17.27 -0.88 2.94
C PRO A 137 -15.89 -0.78 3.62
N ILE A 138 -14.89 -1.37 2.99
CA ILE A 138 -13.48 -1.20 3.37
C ILE A 138 -12.99 0.09 2.73
N THR A 139 -12.53 1.03 3.55
CA THR A 139 -12.00 2.32 3.08
C THR A 139 -10.59 2.53 3.55
N PHE A 140 -9.73 3.09 2.70
CA PHE A 140 -8.35 3.43 3.03
C PHE A 140 -7.81 4.51 2.09
N SER A 141 -6.64 5.06 2.42
CA SER A 141 -5.95 6.06 1.61
C SER A 141 -4.54 5.60 1.29
N LEU A 142 -3.95 6.12 0.21
CA LEU A 142 -2.55 5.93 -0.11
C LEU A 142 -1.80 7.25 -0.01
N ARG A 143 -0.60 7.20 0.58
CA ARG A 143 0.27 8.36 0.73
C ARG A 143 0.76 8.88 -0.62
N GLY A 144 0.94 10.18 -0.72
CA GLY A 144 1.64 10.80 -1.82
C GLY A 144 3.13 10.48 -1.81
N SER A 145 3.79 10.75 -2.93
CA SER A 145 5.19 10.41 -3.12
C SER A 145 6.13 11.45 -2.50
N THR A 146 7.32 10.99 -2.09
CA THR A 146 8.42 11.87 -1.65
C THR A 146 9.78 11.32 -2.08
N VAL A 147 10.73 12.23 -2.32
CA VAL A 147 12.15 11.93 -2.56
C VAL A 147 13.01 12.90 -1.78
N HIS A 148 13.81 12.38 -0.85
CA HIS A 148 14.75 13.16 -0.04
C HIS A 148 16.18 12.68 -0.24
N LEU A 149 17.09 13.62 -0.56
CA LEU A 149 18.53 13.39 -0.72
C LEU A 149 19.25 13.88 0.54
N TYR A 150 20.15 13.06 1.06
CA TYR A 150 21.11 13.46 2.08
C TYR A 150 22.34 14.08 1.41
N ASN A 151 23.04 14.97 2.11
CA ASN A 151 24.18 15.71 1.57
C ASN A 151 25.55 15.14 1.96
N ALA A 152 25.58 14.08 2.79
CA ALA A 152 26.83 13.48 3.25
C ALA A 152 26.62 12.02 3.70
N PHE A 153 27.68 11.24 3.68
CA PHE A 153 27.82 9.96 4.36
C PHE A 153 29.30 9.67 4.68
N SER A 154 29.56 8.70 5.55
CA SER A 154 30.90 8.38 6.04
C SER A 154 31.23 6.90 5.92
N PRO A 155 31.72 6.43 4.76
CA PRO A 155 32.04 5.02 4.55
C PRO A 155 33.37 4.63 5.25
N ASN A 156 33.36 4.63 6.60
CA ASN A 156 34.51 4.39 7.46
C ASN A 156 34.44 3.03 8.18
N GLY A 157 33.36 2.25 7.99
CA GLY A 157 33.17 0.92 8.53
C GLY A 157 32.77 0.90 10.00
N ASP A 158 32.24 1.98 10.55
CA ASP A 158 31.81 2.07 11.96
C ASP A 158 30.34 1.65 12.19
N GLY A 159 29.63 1.28 11.13
CA GLY A 159 28.22 0.88 11.16
C GLY A 159 27.25 2.06 11.12
N THR A 160 27.73 3.31 11.02
CA THR A 160 26.89 4.50 11.01
C THR A 160 27.11 5.33 9.74
N ASN A 161 26.06 5.47 8.92
CA ASN A 161 26.14 6.20 7.66
C ASN A 161 27.23 5.72 6.69
N ASP A 162 27.59 4.45 6.75
CA ASP A 162 28.60 3.83 5.87
C ASP A 162 28.13 3.73 4.41
N VAL A 163 26.85 3.84 4.16
CA VAL A 163 26.29 3.84 2.80
C VAL A 163 25.41 5.05 2.56
N TYR A 164 25.48 5.57 1.37
CA TYR A 164 24.59 6.65 0.93
C TYR A 164 23.22 6.08 0.59
N ARG A 165 22.18 6.67 1.18
CA ARG A 165 20.79 6.29 0.98
C ARG A 165 19.98 7.44 0.40
N VAL A 166 18.95 7.10 -0.35
CA VAL A 166 17.89 8.04 -0.73
C VAL A 166 16.61 7.61 -0.03
N LYS A 167 16.04 8.51 0.77
CA LYS A 167 14.78 8.28 1.47
C LYS A 167 13.61 8.61 0.54
N THR A 168 12.68 7.68 0.40
CA THR A 168 11.54 7.81 -0.51
C THR A 168 10.25 7.29 0.12
N GLN A 169 9.13 7.61 -0.53
CA GLN A 169 7.82 7.08 -0.18
C GLN A 169 6.97 7.02 -1.45
N SER A 170 6.16 5.99 -1.59
CA SER A 170 5.12 5.84 -2.62
C SER A 170 5.62 6.14 -4.05
N LEU A 171 6.75 5.56 -4.46
CA LEU A 171 7.27 5.67 -5.81
C LEU A 171 6.83 4.50 -6.69
N LEU A 172 6.53 4.79 -7.95
CA LEU A 172 6.28 3.81 -9.02
C LEU A 172 7.56 3.42 -9.74
N SER A 173 8.50 4.34 -9.83
CA SER A 173 9.83 4.08 -10.40
C SER A 173 10.91 4.91 -9.71
N PHE A 174 12.14 4.37 -9.70
CA PHE A 174 13.31 5.04 -9.13
C PHE A 174 14.56 4.66 -9.92
N ARG A 175 15.39 5.63 -10.25
CA ARG A 175 16.73 5.43 -10.78
C ARG A 175 17.67 6.54 -10.33
N MET A 176 18.95 6.21 -10.17
CA MET A 176 19.95 7.16 -9.73
C MET A 176 21.29 6.94 -10.43
N LYS A 177 22.08 8.02 -10.45
CA LYS A 177 23.49 8.01 -10.89
C LYS A 177 24.30 8.91 -9.98
N VAL A 178 25.52 8.48 -9.64
CA VAL A 178 26.51 9.30 -8.93
C VAL A 178 27.68 9.59 -9.84
N PHE A 179 28.17 10.82 -9.79
CA PHE A 179 29.27 11.32 -10.61
C PHE A 179 30.36 11.94 -9.74
N ASN A 180 31.60 11.87 -10.17
CA ASN A 180 32.66 12.66 -9.58
C ASN A 180 32.64 14.10 -10.13
N ARG A 181 33.55 14.96 -9.63
CA ARG A 181 33.65 16.37 -10.02
C ARG A 181 34.00 16.59 -11.51
N TRP A 182 34.47 15.58 -12.24
CA TRP A 182 34.75 15.64 -13.65
C TRP A 182 33.62 15.12 -14.54
N GLY A 183 32.47 14.75 -13.92
CA GLY A 183 31.31 14.21 -14.62
C GLY A 183 31.43 12.74 -15.00
N GLN A 184 32.44 12.03 -14.50
CA GLN A 184 32.54 10.58 -14.66
C GLN A 184 31.53 9.87 -13.78
N GLU A 185 30.73 8.97 -14.35
CA GLU A 185 29.79 8.13 -13.61
C GLU A 185 30.55 7.14 -12.73
N ILE A 186 30.24 7.15 -11.45
CA ILE A 186 30.85 6.27 -10.43
C ILE A 186 29.97 5.05 -10.19
N VAL A 187 28.67 5.24 -10.02
CA VAL A 187 27.70 4.20 -9.80
C VAL A 187 26.33 4.61 -10.36
N ALA A 188 25.58 3.65 -10.84
CA ALA A 188 24.19 3.80 -11.25
C ALA A 188 23.36 2.61 -10.75
N GLY A 189 22.06 2.84 -10.53
CA GLY A 189 21.12 1.81 -10.14
C GLY A 189 19.67 2.26 -10.25
N ASP A 190 18.78 1.30 -10.15
CA ASP A 190 17.33 1.50 -10.22
C ASP A 190 16.59 0.64 -9.15
N GLN A 191 15.27 0.74 -9.11
CA GLN A 191 14.43 0.00 -8.15
C GLN A 191 14.57 -1.53 -8.23
N ASN A 192 15.12 -2.09 -9.31
CA ASN A 192 15.29 -3.53 -9.48
C ASN A 192 16.69 -4.03 -9.09
N THR A 193 17.66 -3.11 -9.03
CA THR A 193 19.08 -3.42 -8.82
C THR A 193 19.62 -2.97 -7.46
N LEU A 194 19.00 -1.95 -6.87
CA LEU A 194 19.45 -1.39 -5.58
C LEU A 194 18.80 -2.14 -4.42
N PRO A 195 19.57 -2.43 -3.34
CA PRO A 195 18.99 -2.91 -2.09
C PRO A 195 18.04 -1.89 -1.48
N ILE A 196 17.02 -2.38 -0.81
CA ILE A 196 15.98 -1.56 -0.17
C ILE A 196 15.97 -1.86 1.31
N GLU A 197 15.86 -0.83 2.13
CA GLU A 197 15.60 -0.90 3.57
C GLU A 197 14.30 -0.18 3.88
N TYR A 198 13.48 -0.76 4.78
CA TYR A 198 12.27 -0.12 5.29
C TYR A 198 12.50 0.34 6.72
N LYS A 199 12.24 1.61 6.98
CA LYS A 199 12.42 2.18 8.31
C LYS A 199 11.50 3.38 8.52
N ASP A 200 10.84 3.44 9.69
CA ASP A 200 9.99 4.56 10.11
C ASP A 200 8.91 4.93 9.07
N GLY A 201 8.35 3.93 8.36
CA GLY A 201 7.33 4.12 7.32
C GLY A 201 7.85 4.69 6.00
N PHE A 202 9.16 4.59 5.74
CA PHE A 202 9.79 5.04 4.50
C PHE A 202 10.62 3.93 3.86
N THR A 203 10.74 4.02 2.55
CA THR A 203 11.65 3.21 1.74
C THR A 203 12.99 3.93 1.57
N TYR A 204 14.08 3.23 1.85
CA TYR A 204 15.44 3.72 1.64
C TYR A 204 16.11 2.89 0.57
N TYR A 205 16.44 3.50 -0.57
CA TYR A 205 17.32 2.88 -1.57
C TYR A 205 18.76 3.03 -1.12
N VAL A 206 19.48 1.89 -0.97
CA VAL A 206 20.91 1.86 -0.66
C VAL A 206 21.67 2.09 -1.96
N CYS A 207 22.09 3.34 -2.17
CA CYS A 207 22.55 3.81 -3.46
C CYS A 207 24.04 3.63 -3.70
N TRP A 208 24.87 3.80 -2.67
CA TRP A 208 26.32 3.78 -2.83
C TRP A 208 27.04 3.54 -1.51
N ASP A 209 28.06 2.68 -1.54
CA ASP A 209 28.92 2.30 -0.40
C ASP A 209 30.24 3.10 -0.35
N GLY A 210 30.40 4.14 -1.17
CA GLY A 210 31.62 4.92 -1.25
C GLY A 210 32.74 4.27 -2.05
N THR A 211 32.47 3.18 -2.77
CA THR A 211 33.50 2.52 -3.58
C THR A 211 33.35 2.80 -5.07
N TYR A 212 34.46 2.74 -5.80
CA TYR A 212 34.54 2.72 -7.25
C TYR A 212 35.56 1.65 -7.68
N HIS A 213 35.12 0.68 -8.50
CA HIS A 213 35.92 -0.50 -8.88
C HIS A 213 36.50 -1.27 -7.67
N GLY A 214 35.72 -1.40 -6.59
CA GLY A 214 36.11 -2.13 -5.38
C GLY A 214 37.11 -1.42 -4.50
N ARG A 215 37.36 -0.13 -4.69
CA ARG A 215 38.23 0.70 -3.85
C ARG A 215 37.46 1.88 -3.31
N LEU A 216 37.68 2.20 -2.03
CA LEU A 216 37.11 3.38 -1.41
C LEU A 216 37.58 4.64 -2.17
N VAL A 217 36.65 5.54 -2.45
CA VAL A 217 36.95 6.81 -3.12
C VAL A 217 37.59 7.81 -2.16
N GLU A 218 38.21 8.87 -2.70
CA GLU A 218 38.76 9.94 -1.89
C GLU A 218 37.65 10.81 -1.27
N ASP A 219 37.96 11.39 -0.09
CA ASP A 219 37.12 12.40 0.54
C ASP A 219 36.87 13.56 -0.43
N GLY A 220 35.64 14.02 -0.48
CA GLY A 220 35.28 15.12 -1.36
C GLY A 220 33.83 15.14 -1.76
N VAL A 221 33.53 16.02 -2.73
CA VAL A 221 32.17 16.23 -3.22
C VAL A 221 31.94 15.39 -4.48
N TYR A 222 30.87 14.63 -4.46
CA TYR A 222 30.29 13.87 -5.57
C TYR A 222 28.92 14.43 -5.88
N PHE A 223 28.34 14.08 -7.01
CA PHE A 223 27.04 14.60 -7.45
C PHE A 223 26.09 13.44 -7.71
N ILE A 224 24.86 13.57 -7.25
CA ILE A 224 23.80 12.60 -7.52
C ILE A 224 22.74 13.21 -8.43
N LEU A 225 22.28 12.40 -9.37
CA LEU A 225 21.06 12.61 -10.14
C LEU A 225 20.07 11.48 -9.78
N VAL A 226 18.88 11.84 -9.37
CA VAL A 226 17.76 10.94 -9.15
C VAL A 226 16.64 11.32 -10.08
N GLU A 227 16.07 10.30 -10.74
CA GLU A 227 14.85 10.40 -11.53
C GLU A 227 13.86 9.37 -10.99
N ALA A 228 12.64 9.80 -10.71
CA ALA A 228 11.62 8.94 -10.14
C ALA A 228 10.22 9.41 -10.54
N GLU A 229 9.27 8.47 -10.56
CA GLU A 229 7.85 8.76 -10.73
C GLU A 229 7.11 8.41 -9.46
N GLY A 230 6.35 9.37 -8.97
CA GLY A 230 5.50 9.21 -7.80
C GLY A 230 4.14 8.60 -8.13
N SER A 231 3.56 7.93 -7.16
CA SER A 231 2.19 7.40 -7.24
C SER A 231 1.11 8.47 -7.38
N ASP A 232 1.43 9.70 -7.03
CA ASP A 232 0.58 10.90 -7.16
C ASP A 232 0.77 11.63 -8.49
N GLY A 233 1.51 11.03 -9.43
CA GLY A 233 1.79 11.60 -10.74
C GLY A 233 2.90 12.65 -10.75
N ILE A 234 3.61 12.85 -9.63
CA ILE A 234 4.73 13.79 -9.56
C ILE A 234 5.97 13.13 -10.14
N SER A 235 6.56 13.77 -11.17
CA SER A 235 7.84 13.38 -11.72
C SER A 235 8.97 14.10 -10.99
N TYR A 236 9.92 13.34 -10.48
CA TYR A 236 11.09 13.85 -9.77
C TYR A 236 12.33 13.80 -10.64
N VAL A 237 12.98 14.95 -10.80
CA VAL A 237 14.36 15.05 -11.26
C VAL A 237 15.12 15.83 -10.17
N ARG A 238 15.84 15.11 -9.32
CA ARG A 238 16.56 15.68 -8.18
C ARG A 238 18.07 15.60 -8.45
N ARG A 239 18.76 16.70 -8.14
CA ARG A 239 20.21 16.78 -8.16
C ARG A 239 20.68 17.22 -6.80
N GLY A 240 21.79 16.68 -6.35
CA GLY A 240 22.36 17.02 -5.05
C GLY A 240 23.85 16.75 -5.00
N ASP A 241 24.50 17.35 -4.00
CA ASP A 241 25.88 17.09 -3.66
C ASP A 241 25.96 16.02 -2.60
N ILE A 242 26.95 15.14 -2.68
CA ILE A 242 27.24 14.11 -1.68
C ILE A 242 28.66 14.37 -1.18
N ASN A 243 28.80 14.72 0.09
CA ASN A 243 30.09 14.82 0.75
C ASN A 243 30.50 13.45 1.29
N VAL A 244 31.59 12.90 0.80
CA VAL A 244 32.19 11.66 1.30
C VAL A 244 33.22 12.02 2.36
N LEU A 245 33.08 11.50 3.58
CA LEU A 245 33.84 11.83 4.76
C LEU A 245 34.39 10.55 5.41
N THR A 246 35.58 10.10 5.04
CA THR A 246 36.14 8.81 5.55
C THR A 246 36.93 8.99 6.85
N ARG A 247 37.30 10.22 7.24
CA ARG A 247 38.30 10.48 8.28
C ARG A 247 37.73 10.87 9.67
N LEU A 248 36.43 10.84 9.88
CA LEU A 248 35.80 11.41 11.08
C LEU A 248 36.06 10.67 12.40
N ARG A 249 36.95 9.64 12.47
CA ARG A 249 37.13 8.86 13.72
C ARG A 249 38.54 8.38 14.05
N LYS A 250 39.61 9.10 13.71
CA LYS A 250 40.97 8.70 14.15
C LYS A 250 41.61 9.58 15.25
N GLU A 251 40.93 10.61 15.76
CA GLU A 251 41.57 11.55 16.71
C GLU A 251 41.25 11.33 18.18
N GLU A 252 40.35 10.45 18.60
CA GLU A 252 40.02 10.25 20.04
C GLU A 252 40.75 9.12 20.75
N SER A 253 41.67 8.40 20.11
CA SER A 253 42.37 7.28 20.76
C SER A 253 43.82 7.55 21.20
N ASN A 254 44.38 8.76 21.07
CA ASN A 254 45.78 9.05 21.36
C ASN A 254 46.05 10.04 22.50
N GLU A 255 45.05 10.47 23.26
CA GLU A 255 45.25 11.38 24.41
C GLU A 255 44.90 10.74 25.76
N GLN A 256 45.37 9.54 26.05
CA GLN A 256 45.43 9.04 27.42
C GLN A 256 46.58 8.04 27.54
N HIS A 257 47.82 8.55 27.59
CA HIS A 257 48.98 7.94 28.29
C HIS A 257 50.16 8.89 28.23
N GLU A 258 50.20 9.81 29.17
CA GLU A 258 51.43 10.33 29.80
C GLU A 258 51.16 10.55 31.29
#